data_622a7170f15176f5075a8bb89e169a5c
#
_entry.id   622a7170f15176f5075a8bb89e169a5c
#
_cell.length_a   1.000
_cell.length_b   1.000
_cell.length_c   1.000
_cell.angle_alpha   90.00
_cell.angle_beta   90.00
_cell.angle_gamma   90.00
#
_symmetry.space_group_name_H-M   'P 1'
#
loop_
_entity.id
_entity.type
_entity.pdbx_description
1 polymer ?
#
loop_
_entity_poly.entity_id
_entity_poly.type
_entity_poly.pdbx_seq_one_letter_code
_entity_poly.pdbx_strand_id
1 'polypeptide(L)'
;RQRQMCIRDRYVHGELEEVKRLLKKNKRVYVSVAPSFVSSFGIEDFEVMRTALKRLGFFDAEETALGAAAVTEKYEELLNSGKYRNLISSACPAVNRLIEIYYPKALPFLAPVDTPMVAHAKMIKKRDKDAVVLFVGPCIAKKREARESVLIENVLTFEELEMFFKSEGIDLKNIQAELKNEERGAEGELSARNYPISRGIIKSFKDARSDYEYIAVSGVTNVMQALESVDDLYNVFLELNACDHACINGPCAVKRAGGVVRANIAVRNYAHKGDGELKPDSEGIDLSCNHYALNNANLFVPEREIKAILAKTGKFRPEDELDCGACGYDTCRQKAWAVANGFADVEMCLPYVRERAESMSNEVIMNSPNGIVVIDYDLKIQDINRKGMELWGIDDSCKGNNLVDYFNPTDFILAISENKNLVRKKVKVDKTGKYAEMHIVLLPKHKVMFAIMKDITERVNYDSKLNSVKLETLQTTDDVIKKQMRVAQEIASLLGETTAETKVALLKLKKTLSQDEKED
;
A
#
# COMPACT_ATOMS: atom_id res chain seq x y z
N ARG A 1 4.42 -5.64 15.47
CA ARG A 1 4.65 -5.80 14.01
C ARG A 1 3.39 -5.48 13.19
N GLN A 2 2.20 -5.97 13.55
CA GLN A 2 0.94 -5.66 12.84
C GLN A 2 0.55 -4.17 12.90
N ARG A 3 0.80 -3.46 14.01
CA ARG A 3 0.56 -2.02 14.14
C ARG A 3 1.37 -1.19 13.16
N GLN A 4 2.64 -1.54 12.99
CA GLN A 4 3.52 -0.86 12.02
C GLN A 4 3.04 -1.08 10.58
N MET A 5 2.48 -2.25 10.27
CA MET A 5 1.92 -2.56 8.95
C MET A 5 0.68 -1.72 8.62
N CYS A 6 -0.29 -1.59 9.53
CA CYS A 6 -1.52 -0.83 9.28
C CYS A 6 -1.29 0.69 9.12
N ILE A 7 -0.38 1.26 9.91
CA ILE A 7 0.03 2.67 9.78
C ILE A 7 0.82 2.89 8.49
N ARG A 8 1.66 1.93 8.14
CA ARG A 8 2.53 1.91 6.97
C ARG A 8 1.73 1.93 5.66
N ASP A 9 0.74 1.05 5.52
CA ASP A 9 -0.06 0.93 4.31
C ASP A 9 -0.90 2.19 4.01
N ARG A 10 -1.33 2.91 5.02
CA ARG A 10 -2.10 4.15 4.85
C ARG A 10 -1.29 5.34 4.34
N TYR A 11 -0.02 5.44 4.73
CA TYR A 11 0.84 6.56 4.32
C TYR A 11 1.53 6.31 2.97
N VAL A 12 1.70 5.06 2.59
CA VAL A 12 2.47 4.69 1.40
C VAL A 12 1.73 5.03 0.09
N HIS A 13 0.43 4.81 0.01
CA HIS A 13 -0.29 4.97 -1.28
C HIS A 13 -0.71 6.41 -1.62
N GLY A 14 -0.91 7.28 -0.64
CA GLY A 14 -1.41 8.64 -0.86
C GLY A 14 -0.36 9.63 -1.36
N GLU A 15 0.83 9.61 -0.77
CA GLU A 15 1.85 10.65 -0.99
C GLU A 15 2.64 10.44 -2.29
N LEU A 16 2.85 9.20 -2.75
CA LEU A 16 3.51 8.94 -4.03
C LEU A 16 2.74 9.54 -5.21
N GLU A 17 1.43 9.37 -5.24
CA GLU A 17 0.59 9.94 -6.30
C GLU A 17 0.55 11.47 -6.24
N GLU A 18 0.63 12.05 -5.05
CA GLU A 18 0.73 13.49 -4.86
C GLU A 18 2.06 14.03 -5.39
N VAL A 19 3.17 13.34 -5.09
CA VAL A 19 4.49 13.69 -5.62
C VAL A 19 4.51 13.57 -7.14
N LYS A 20 3.94 12.52 -7.73
CA LYS A 20 3.82 12.39 -9.20
C LYS A 20 3.04 13.57 -9.82
N ARG A 21 1.98 14.03 -9.15
CA ARG A 21 1.22 15.24 -9.59
C ARG A 21 2.05 16.51 -9.44
N LEU A 22 2.81 16.62 -8.37
CA LEU A 22 3.68 17.76 -8.10
C LEU A 22 4.78 17.89 -9.16
N LEU A 23 5.44 16.78 -9.53
CA LEU A 23 6.45 16.74 -10.59
C LEU A 23 5.91 17.18 -11.96
N LYS A 24 4.64 16.86 -12.25
CA LYS A 24 3.99 17.31 -13.49
C LYS A 24 3.68 18.82 -13.51
N LYS A 25 3.46 19.41 -12.34
CA LYS A 25 3.08 20.83 -12.21
C LYS A 25 4.29 21.77 -12.06
N ASN A 26 5.31 21.32 -11.35
CA ASN A 26 6.46 22.14 -10.97
C ASN A 26 7.74 21.63 -11.62
N LYS A 27 8.48 22.56 -12.24
CA LYS A 27 9.74 22.24 -12.91
C LYS A 27 10.97 22.30 -12.00
N ARG A 28 10.86 22.89 -10.79
CA ARG A 28 11.98 23.13 -9.87
C ARG A 28 11.77 22.39 -8.54
N VAL A 29 11.62 21.07 -8.63
CA VAL A 29 11.44 20.20 -7.47
C VAL A 29 12.79 19.64 -7.04
N TYR A 30 13.30 20.08 -5.90
CA TYR A 30 14.54 19.61 -5.27
C TYR A 30 14.24 18.50 -4.26
N VAL A 31 15.14 17.55 -4.15
CA VAL A 31 15.03 16.44 -3.19
C VAL A 31 16.18 16.47 -2.20
N SER A 32 15.86 16.56 -0.91
CA SER A 32 16.79 16.35 0.20
C SER A 32 16.78 14.87 0.57
N VAL A 33 17.90 14.16 0.39
CA VAL A 33 18.00 12.70 0.60
C VAL A 33 18.74 12.38 1.88
N ALA A 34 18.13 11.60 2.77
CA ALA A 34 18.78 11.16 4.01
C ALA A 34 19.97 10.23 3.74
N PRO A 35 21.13 10.40 4.44
CA PRO A 35 22.36 9.65 4.14
C PRO A 35 22.23 8.13 4.36
N SER A 36 21.22 7.65 5.06
CA SER A 36 20.91 6.22 5.16
C SER A 36 20.45 5.56 3.85
N PHE A 37 20.35 6.33 2.74
CA PHE A 37 20.10 5.77 1.42
C PHE A 37 21.11 4.69 1.02
N VAL A 38 22.38 4.86 1.41
CA VAL A 38 23.45 3.90 1.12
C VAL A 38 23.14 2.51 1.66
N SER A 39 22.59 2.43 2.86
CA SER A 39 22.22 1.16 3.49
C SER A 39 20.91 0.59 2.93
N SER A 40 19.96 1.44 2.53
CA SER A 40 18.66 1.03 2.02
C SER A 40 18.70 0.61 0.56
N PHE A 41 19.45 1.32 -0.30
CA PHE A 41 19.54 1.01 -1.73
C PHE A 41 20.81 0.26 -2.12
N GLY A 42 21.82 0.18 -1.22
CA GLY A 42 23.07 -0.54 -1.47
C GLY A 42 23.93 0.10 -2.56
N ILE A 43 23.86 1.40 -2.65
CA ILE A 43 24.69 2.25 -3.51
C ILE A 43 25.63 3.08 -2.64
N GLU A 44 26.86 3.26 -3.09
CA GLU A 44 27.92 3.92 -2.33
C GLU A 44 28.25 5.31 -2.88
N ASP A 45 27.54 5.74 -3.91
CA ASP A 45 27.76 7.00 -4.62
C ASP A 45 26.45 7.78 -4.71
N PHE A 46 26.46 9.02 -4.23
CA PHE A 46 25.27 9.87 -4.26
C PHE A 46 24.84 10.23 -5.69
N GLU A 47 25.78 10.35 -6.63
CA GLU A 47 25.46 10.66 -8.03
C GLU A 47 24.56 9.59 -8.69
N VAL A 48 24.66 8.33 -8.25
CA VAL A 48 23.72 7.29 -8.69
C VAL A 48 22.30 7.62 -8.25
N MET A 49 22.13 8.03 -6.99
CA MET A 49 20.83 8.44 -6.45
C MET A 49 20.33 9.73 -7.13
N ARG A 50 21.22 10.71 -7.29
CA ARG A 50 20.93 11.99 -7.94
C ARG A 50 20.46 11.79 -9.38
N THR A 51 21.17 10.98 -10.15
CA THR A 51 20.81 10.62 -11.53
C THR A 51 19.49 9.88 -11.60
N ALA A 52 19.26 8.92 -10.69
CA ALA A 52 17.98 8.20 -10.62
C ALA A 52 16.80 9.13 -10.35
N LEU A 53 16.95 10.06 -9.41
CA LEU A 53 15.93 11.05 -9.09
C LEU A 53 15.69 12.03 -10.24
N LYS A 54 16.73 12.47 -10.94
CA LYS A 54 16.59 13.28 -12.16
C LYS A 54 15.81 12.54 -13.26
N ARG A 55 16.03 11.24 -13.43
CA ARG A 55 15.25 10.41 -14.36
C ARG A 55 13.77 10.28 -13.98
N LEU A 56 13.44 10.41 -12.70
CA LEU A 56 12.03 10.50 -12.23
C LEU A 56 11.38 11.87 -12.49
N GLY A 57 12.16 12.86 -12.95
CA GLY A 57 11.67 14.20 -13.24
C GLY A 57 11.93 15.24 -12.16
N PHE A 58 12.69 14.91 -11.12
CA PHE A 58 13.16 15.91 -10.15
C PHE A 58 14.20 16.83 -10.80
N PHE A 59 14.18 18.09 -10.37
CA PHE A 59 15.12 19.08 -10.91
C PHE A 59 16.55 18.79 -10.43
N ASP A 60 16.71 18.58 -9.14
CA ASP A 60 17.98 18.16 -8.55
C ASP A 60 17.78 17.42 -7.21
N ALA A 61 18.81 16.73 -6.75
CA ALA A 61 18.85 16.06 -5.47
C ALA A 61 20.14 16.36 -4.73
N GLU A 62 20.04 16.54 -3.42
CA GLU A 62 21.14 16.89 -2.54
C GLU A 62 21.09 16.07 -1.25
N GLU A 63 22.24 15.95 -0.57
CA GLU A 63 22.31 15.22 0.68
C GLU A 63 21.78 16.04 1.86
N THR A 64 20.83 15.49 2.63
CA THR A 64 20.43 16.10 3.92
C THR A 64 21.60 16.24 4.91
N ALA A 65 22.69 15.51 4.68
CA ALA A 65 23.91 15.61 5.48
C ALA A 65 24.50 17.03 5.50
N LEU A 66 24.27 17.85 4.46
CA LEU A 66 24.65 19.26 4.45
C LEU A 66 23.90 20.06 5.53
N GLY A 67 22.58 19.85 5.62
CA GLY A 67 21.79 20.43 6.72
C GLY A 67 22.16 19.87 8.09
N ALA A 68 22.55 18.58 8.16
CA ALA A 68 23.02 17.98 9.40
C ALA A 68 24.34 18.59 9.88
N ALA A 69 25.26 18.91 8.96
CA ALA A 69 26.51 19.61 9.30
C ALA A 69 26.22 21.00 9.89
N ALA A 70 25.33 21.77 9.27
CA ALA A 70 24.93 23.09 9.80
C ALA A 70 24.27 22.98 11.19
N VAL A 71 23.48 21.94 11.43
CA VAL A 71 22.88 21.66 12.76
C VAL A 71 23.97 21.28 13.76
N THR A 72 24.99 20.51 13.37
CA THR A 72 26.12 20.17 14.23
C THR A 72 26.85 21.43 14.68
N GLU A 73 27.16 22.34 13.78
CA GLU A 73 27.80 23.63 14.10
C GLU A 73 26.99 24.41 15.14
N LYS A 74 25.64 24.40 15.02
CA LYS A 74 24.77 25.03 16.00
C LYS A 74 24.76 24.33 17.37
N TYR A 75 24.86 23.02 17.42
CA TYR A 75 25.00 22.30 18.69
C TYR A 75 26.34 22.66 19.36
N GLU A 76 27.43 22.74 18.60
CA GLU A 76 28.75 23.17 19.12
C GLU A 76 28.71 24.62 19.64
N GLU A 77 28.06 25.54 18.92
CA GLU A 77 27.85 26.92 19.40
C GLU A 77 27.08 26.94 20.72
N LEU A 78 25.98 26.16 20.85
CA LEU A 78 25.18 26.08 22.07
C LEU A 78 25.98 25.53 23.25
N LEU A 79 26.71 24.44 23.04
CA LEU A 79 27.58 23.83 24.05
C LEU A 79 28.67 24.82 24.48
N ASN A 80 29.32 25.50 23.53
CA ASN A 80 30.39 26.47 23.81
C ASN A 80 29.86 27.76 24.49
N SER A 81 28.56 28.07 24.35
CA SER A 81 27.96 29.22 25.02
C SER A 81 27.96 29.11 26.55
N GLY A 82 28.09 27.91 27.11
CA GLY A 82 28.03 27.63 28.54
C GLY A 82 26.66 27.87 29.18
N LYS A 83 25.64 28.16 28.40
CA LYS A 83 24.28 28.45 28.88
C LYS A 83 23.47 27.22 29.26
N TYR A 84 23.83 26.07 28.69
CA TYR A 84 23.08 24.82 28.85
C TYR A 84 23.79 23.88 29.79
N ARG A 85 23.13 23.49 30.87
CA ARG A 85 23.61 22.46 31.78
C ARG A 85 23.68 21.09 31.12
N ASN A 86 22.64 20.76 30.38
CA ASN A 86 22.56 19.57 29.52
C ASN A 86 22.00 20.00 28.18
N LEU A 87 22.29 19.26 27.11
CA LEU A 87 21.74 19.53 25.78
C LEU A 87 21.26 18.23 25.16
N ILE A 88 20.02 18.21 24.70
CA ILE A 88 19.40 17.10 23.96
C ILE A 88 19.36 17.47 22.48
N SER A 89 19.78 16.56 21.60
CA SER A 89 19.72 16.77 20.16
C SER A 89 18.26 16.86 19.67
N SER A 90 17.97 17.84 18.82
CA SER A 90 16.64 18.06 18.21
C SER A 90 16.45 17.32 16.86
N ALA A 91 17.41 16.51 16.43
CA ALA A 91 17.41 15.89 15.09
C ALA A 91 16.28 14.86 14.86
N CYS A 92 15.78 14.24 15.93
CA CYS A 92 14.73 13.21 15.84
C CYS A 92 13.33 13.80 16.16
N PRO A 93 12.44 14.01 15.15
CA PRO A 93 11.14 14.63 15.37
C PRO A 93 10.21 13.78 16.26
N ALA A 94 10.42 12.46 16.30
CA ALA A 94 9.67 11.59 17.20
C ALA A 94 10.03 11.80 18.68
N VAL A 95 11.32 12.05 18.96
CA VAL A 95 11.81 12.38 20.30
C VAL A 95 11.36 13.78 20.70
N ASN A 96 11.49 14.77 19.82
CA ASN A 96 11.03 16.14 20.07
C ASN A 96 9.55 16.11 20.49
N ARG A 97 8.73 15.38 19.74
CA ARG A 97 7.30 15.25 20.06
C ARG A 97 7.03 14.49 21.35
N LEU A 98 7.82 13.47 21.66
CA LEU A 98 7.73 12.75 22.93
C LEU A 98 8.00 13.70 24.10
N ILE A 99 9.03 14.56 23.99
CA ILE A 99 9.38 15.57 25.00
C ILE A 99 8.24 16.59 25.14
N GLU A 100 7.79 17.18 24.05
CA GLU A 100 6.74 18.20 24.01
C GLU A 100 5.44 17.73 24.66
N ILE A 101 5.08 16.46 24.51
CA ILE A 101 3.80 15.92 24.97
C ILE A 101 3.91 15.31 26.37
N TYR A 102 4.95 14.53 26.64
CA TYR A 102 5.01 13.66 27.82
C TYR A 102 6.10 14.04 28.83
N TYR A 103 7.14 14.76 28.38
CA TYR A 103 8.28 15.13 29.22
C TYR A 103 8.57 16.63 29.19
N PRO A 104 7.60 17.50 29.51
CA PRO A 104 7.79 18.95 29.40
C PRO A 104 8.92 19.48 30.29
N LYS A 105 9.33 18.76 31.34
CA LYS A 105 10.49 19.08 32.15
C LYS A 105 11.81 18.99 31.38
N ALA A 106 11.88 18.17 30.34
CA ALA A 106 13.06 18.05 29.51
C ALA A 106 13.17 19.15 28.42
N LEU A 107 12.12 19.95 28.20
CA LEU A 107 12.11 21.03 27.19
C LEU A 107 13.26 22.04 27.35
N PRO A 108 13.65 22.48 28.56
CA PRO A 108 14.76 23.41 28.72
C PRO A 108 16.11 22.87 28.23
N PHE A 109 16.23 21.55 28.09
CA PHE A 109 17.44 20.87 27.60
C PHE A 109 17.38 20.53 26.12
N LEU A 110 16.20 20.55 25.50
CA LEU A 110 16.05 20.28 24.07
C LEU A 110 16.65 21.44 23.28
N ALA A 111 17.61 21.12 22.39
CA ALA A 111 18.28 22.12 21.59
C ALA A 111 17.27 22.92 20.74
N PRO A 112 17.25 24.27 20.85
CA PRO A 112 16.37 25.11 20.06
C PRO A 112 16.91 25.28 18.63
N VAL A 113 17.11 24.16 17.94
CA VAL A 113 17.72 24.10 16.60
C VAL A 113 16.85 23.25 15.69
N ASP A 114 16.66 23.71 14.46
CA ASP A 114 15.96 22.97 13.42
C ASP A 114 16.52 21.55 13.23
N THR A 115 15.67 20.64 12.75
CA THR A 115 16.18 19.33 12.34
C THR A 115 17.00 19.44 11.05
N PRO A 116 17.89 18.49 10.76
CA PRO A 116 18.64 18.47 9.51
C PRO A 116 17.80 18.63 8.23
N MET A 117 16.59 18.08 8.22
CA MET A 117 15.66 18.18 7.10
C MET A 117 15.21 19.64 6.87
N VAL A 118 14.81 20.33 7.94
CA VAL A 118 14.36 21.72 7.88
C VAL A 118 15.55 22.65 7.56
N ALA A 119 16.69 22.43 8.21
CA ALA A 119 17.92 23.18 7.95
C ALA A 119 18.32 23.10 6.48
N HIS A 120 18.33 21.90 5.90
CA HIS A 120 18.67 21.74 4.49
C HIS A 120 17.63 22.38 3.56
N ALA A 121 16.35 22.28 3.88
CA ALA A 121 15.31 22.98 3.12
C ALA A 121 15.50 24.52 3.14
N LYS A 122 15.88 25.10 4.27
CA LYS A 122 16.26 26.52 4.37
C LYS A 122 17.46 26.86 3.46
N MET A 123 18.48 26.01 3.42
CA MET A 123 19.65 26.19 2.55
C MET A 123 19.25 26.17 1.06
N ILE A 124 18.44 25.22 0.63
CA ILE A 124 17.94 25.15 -0.75
C ILE A 124 17.12 26.40 -1.07
N LYS A 125 16.18 26.79 -0.20
CA LYS A 125 15.32 27.99 -0.40
C LYS A 125 16.10 29.32 -0.40
N LYS A 126 17.23 29.39 0.31
CA LYS A 126 18.12 30.55 0.26
C LYS A 126 18.73 30.74 -1.13
N ARG A 127 19.16 29.64 -1.76
CA ARG A 127 19.75 29.67 -3.12
C ARG A 127 18.71 29.82 -4.20
N ASP A 128 17.53 29.22 -4.01
CA ASP A 128 16.44 29.20 -4.96
C ASP A 128 15.10 29.39 -4.24
N LYS A 129 14.59 30.62 -4.26
CA LYS A 129 13.34 30.97 -3.56
C LYS A 129 12.11 30.26 -4.14
N ASP A 130 12.14 29.90 -5.42
CA ASP A 130 11.06 29.21 -6.12
C ASP A 130 11.18 27.68 -6.04
N ALA A 131 12.22 27.15 -5.39
CA ALA A 131 12.41 25.72 -5.22
C ALA A 131 11.23 25.10 -4.43
N VAL A 132 10.69 24.03 -4.93
CA VAL A 132 9.81 23.13 -4.19
C VAL A 132 10.68 22.04 -3.57
N VAL A 133 10.69 21.92 -2.25
CA VAL A 133 11.58 21.00 -1.55
C VAL A 133 10.81 19.79 -1.07
N LEU A 134 11.28 18.60 -1.45
CA LEU A 134 10.86 17.32 -0.90
C LEU A 134 11.97 16.70 -0.06
N PHE A 135 11.57 15.86 0.88
CA PHE A 135 12.50 15.03 1.64
C PHE A 135 12.31 13.55 1.32
N VAL A 136 13.41 12.82 1.26
CA VAL A 136 13.40 11.36 1.10
C VAL A 136 14.20 10.70 2.21
N GLY A 137 13.57 9.78 2.97
CA GLY A 137 14.26 9.14 4.09
C GLY A 137 13.52 7.97 4.73
N PRO A 138 14.10 7.31 5.75
CA PRO A 138 13.57 6.10 6.35
C PRO A 138 12.49 6.33 7.43
N CYS A 139 12.04 7.59 7.61
CA CYS A 139 11.32 8.02 8.81
C CYS A 139 9.89 8.51 8.51
N ILE A 140 8.90 7.85 9.10
CA ILE A 140 7.49 8.25 9.03
C ILE A 140 7.21 9.57 9.78
N ALA A 141 7.90 9.84 10.89
CA ALA A 141 7.69 11.06 11.68
C ALA A 141 8.04 12.33 10.90
N LYS A 142 8.92 12.24 9.90
CA LYS A 142 9.27 13.34 9.00
C LYS A 142 8.10 13.80 8.12
N LYS A 143 7.13 12.94 7.82
CA LYS A 143 5.90 13.31 7.11
C LYS A 143 5.07 14.32 7.92
N ARG A 144 4.99 14.10 9.23
CA ARG A 144 4.31 15.03 10.13
C ARG A 144 5.07 16.36 10.24
N GLU A 145 6.37 16.27 10.45
CA GLU A 145 7.23 17.46 10.56
C GLU A 145 7.12 18.34 9.30
N ALA A 146 7.09 17.74 8.10
CA ALA A 146 6.90 18.47 6.86
C ALA A 146 5.53 19.18 6.81
N ARG A 147 4.46 18.54 7.28
CA ARG A 147 3.12 19.17 7.34
C ARG A 147 3.07 20.36 8.32
N GLU A 148 3.90 20.33 9.37
CA GLU A 148 4.04 21.43 10.33
C GLU A 148 4.99 22.53 9.79
N SER A 149 5.76 22.23 8.74
CA SER A 149 6.71 23.16 8.10
C SER A 149 6.17 23.66 6.76
N VAL A 150 6.24 24.98 6.53
CA VAL A 150 5.91 25.59 5.24
C VAL A 150 7.02 25.49 4.18
N LEU A 151 8.15 24.89 4.56
CA LEU A 151 9.36 24.82 3.70
C LEU A 151 9.44 23.55 2.88
N ILE A 152 8.80 22.47 3.36
CA ILE A 152 8.89 21.13 2.76
C ILE A 152 7.49 20.72 2.32
N GLU A 153 7.31 20.52 1.02
CA GLU A 153 6.02 20.25 0.42
C GLU A 153 5.55 18.82 0.67
N ASN A 154 6.48 17.84 0.61
CA ASN A 154 6.13 16.45 0.80
C ASN A 154 7.33 15.61 1.26
N VAL A 155 7.07 14.41 1.80
CA VAL A 155 8.08 13.45 2.24
C VAL A 155 7.79 12.08 1.65
N LEU A 156 8.73 11.55 0.88
CA LEU A 156 8.73 10.16 0.48
C LEU A 156 9.57 9.30 1.44
N THR A 157 9.05 8.18 1.83
CA THR A 157 9.83 7.16 2.50
C THR A 157 10.71 6.40 1.52
N PHE A 158 11.76 5.73 1.98
CA PHE A 158 12.59 4.90 1.11
C PHE A 158 11.80 3.76 0.45
N GLU A 159 10.79 3.23 1.12
CA GLU A 159 9.91 2.22 0.53
C GLU A 159 9.05 2.79 -0.59
N GLU A 160 8.49 3.99 -0.40
CA GLU A 160 7.76 4.70 -1.46
C GLU A 160 8.67 5.05 -2.64
N LEU A 161 9.91 5.46 -2.38
CA LEU A 161 10.89 5.72 -3.44
C LEU A 161 11.26 4.44 -4.19
N GLU A 162 11.45 3.31 -3.49
CA GLU A 162 11.72 2.02 -4.13
C GLU A 162 10.54 1.60 -5.04
N MET A 163 9.31 1.81 -4.59
CA MET A 163 8.12 1.56 -5.40
C MET A 163 8.06 2.50 -6.62
N PHE A 164 8.45 3.76 -6.45
CA PHE A 164 8.51 4.72 -7.54
C PHE A 164 9.54 4.30 -8.59
N PHE A 165 10.77 3.94 -8.19
CA PHE A 165 11.77 3.40 -9.11
C PHE A 165 11.26 2.19 -9.89
N LYS A 166 10.62 1.25 -9.20
CA LYS A 166 10.04 0.05 -9.84
C LYS A 166 8.94 0.39 -10.84
N SER A 167 8.07 1.37 -10.51
CA SER A 167 6.97 1.76 -11.41
C SER A 167 7.44 2.45 -12.68
N GLU A 168 8.56 3.17 -12.62
CA GLU A 168 9.14 3.89 -13.76
C GLU A 168 10.29 3.10 -14.43
N GLY A 169 10.54 1.86 -14.02
CA GLY A 169 11.56 0.99 -14.62
C GLY A 169 13.00 1.44 -14.37
N ILE A 170 13.27 2.19 -13.31
CA ILE A 170 14.60 2.67 -12.97
C ILE A 170 15.36 1.61 -12.19
N ASP A 171 16.49 1.16 -12.74
CA ASP A 171 17.43 0.25 -12.06
C ASP A 171 18.72 0.98 -11.66
N LEU A 172 18.93 1.10 -10.36
CA LEU A 172 20.10 1.77 -9.79
C LEU A 172 21.42 1.09 -10.15
N LYS A 173 21.43 -0.24 -10.39
CA LYS A 173 22.62 -0.97 -10.80
C LYS A 173 23.06 -0.58 -12.22
N ASN A 174 22.10 -0.38 -13.11
CA ASN A 174 22.41 0.06 -14.47
C ASN A 174 22.99 1.47 -14.46
N ILE A 175 22.37 2.39 -13.69
CA ILE A 175 22.88 3.75 -13.51
C ILE A 175 24.30 3.71 -12.91
N GLN A 176 24.55 2.87 -11.91
CA GLN A 176 25.86 2.73 -11.30
C GLN A 176 26.89 2.22 -12.32
N ALA A 177 26.53 1.31 -13.21
CA ALA A 177 27.40 0.81 -14.26
C ALA A 177 27.71 1.89 -15.32
N GLU A 178 26.70 2.66 -15.73
CA GLU A 178 26.87 3.80 -16.65
C GLU A 178 27.85 4.82 -16.09
N LEU A 179 27.66 5.17 -14.84
CA LEU A 179 28.43 6.22 -14.16
C LEU A 179 29.87 5.82 -13.79
N LYS A 180 30.20 4.52 -13.73
CA LYS A 180 31.59 4.04 -13.48
C LYS A 180 32.57 4.41 -14.59
N ASN A 181 32.10 4.70 -15.77
CA ASN A 181 32.93 5.01 -16.94
C ASN A 181 33.22 6.52 -17.09
N GLU A 182 32.69 7.35 -16.19
CA GLU A 182 32.93 8.80 -16.22
C GLU A 182 34.03 9.18 -15.22
N GLU A 183 35.05 9.93 -15.66
CA GLU A 183 36.02 10.56 -14.76
C GLU A 183 35.30 11.65 -13.95
N ARG A 184 35.21 11.47 -12.62
CA ARG A 184 34.55 12.41 -11.71
C ARG A 184 35.55 12.97 -10.73
N GLY A 185 35.30 14.24 -10.37
CA GLY A 185 35.96 14.86 -9.23
C GLY A 185 35.57 14.11 -7.94
N ALA A 186 36.52 13.99 -7.03
CA ALA A 186 36.26 13.37 -5.73
C ALA A 186 35.20 14.18 -4.95
N GLU A 187 34.17 13.49 -4.44
CA GLU A 187 33.26 14.07 -3.45
C GLU A 187 34.05 14.32 -2.16
N GLY A 188 33.80 15.43 -1.46
CA GLY A 188 34.43 15.71 -0.16
C GLY A 188 33.85 14.83 0.96
N GLU A 189 34.69 14.59 1.96
CA GLU A 189 34.30 13.93 3.21
C GLU A 189 33.30 14.80 4.00
N LEU A 190 32.27 14.19 4.58
CA LEU A 190 31.27 14.88 5.39
C LEU A 190 30.90 14.02 6.61
N SER A 191 31.44 14.38 7.77
CA SER A 191 31.22 13.64 9.04
C SER A 191 29.72 13.54 9.41
N ALA A 192 28.92 14.53 9.05
CA ALA A 192 27.47 14.55 9.27
C ALA A 192 26.70 13.47 8.49
N ARG A 193 27.30 12.78 7.51
CA ARG A 193 26.77 11.57 6.90
C ARG A 193 26.56 10.43 7.91
N ASN A 194 27.23 10.50 9.09
CA ASN A 194 27.06 9.55 10.19
C ASN A 194 25.74 9.70 10.96
N TYR A 195 24.99 10.78 10.83
CA TYR A 195 23.73 11.02 11.58
C TYR A 195 22.75 9.83 11.65
N PRO A 196 22.62 8.99 10.62
CA PRO A 196 21.69 7.86 10.66
C PRO A 196 22.07 6.71 11.60
N ILE A 197 23.27 6.68 12.13
CA ILE A 197 23.73 5.63 13.05
C ILE A 197 23.81 6.14 14.49
N SER A 198 23.78 5.23 15.46
CA SER A 198 23.96 5.57 16.89
C SER A 198 25.34 6.20 17.10
N ARG A 199 25.41 7.25 17.91
CA ARG A 199 26.56 8.15 18.10
C ARG A 199 26.95 8.92 16.84
N GLY A 200 26.08 9.00 15.83
CA GLY A 200 26.41 9.64 14.56
C GLY A 200 26.50 11.16 14.68
N ILE A 201 25.64 11.78 15.46
CA ILE A 201 25.71 13.20 15.76
C ILE A 201 26.97 13.51 16.54
N ILE A 202 27.22 12.73 17.60
CA ILE A 202 28.42 12.89 18.44
C ILE A 202 29.72 12.78 17.63
N LYS A 203 29.76 11.86 16.65
CA LYS A 203 30.92 11.70 15.76
C LYS A 203 31.10 12.85 14.78
N SER A 204 30.09 13.66 14.60
CA SER A 204 30.13 14.79 13.66
C SER A 204 30.69 16.07 14.33
N PHE A 205 30.83 16.09 15.64
CA PHE A 205 31.48 17.20 16.33
C PHE A 205 32.96 17.29 15.98
N LYS A 206 33.44 18.52 15.71
CA LYS A 206 34.85 18.85 15.46
C LYS A 206 35.53 19.29 16.75
N ASP A 207 34.84 20.14 17.52
CA ASP A 207 35.34 20.75 18.75
C ASP A 207 34.48 20.33 19.93
N ALA A 208 34.53 19.03 20.28
CA ALA A 208 33.80 18.51 21.43
C ALA A 208 34.39 19.05 22.75
N ARG A 209 33.58 19.66 23.59
CA ARG A 209 33.98 20.13 24.92
C ARG A 209 34.37 18.96 25.82
N SER A 210 35.54 19.03 26.43
CA SER A 210 36.04 17.97 27.30
C SER A 210 35.37 17.86 28.67
N ASP A 211 34.62 18.88 29.08
CA ASP A 211 33.84 18.92 30.33
C ASP A 211 32.40 18.40 30.17
N TYR A 212 32.01 17.95 28.96
CA TYR A 212 30.74 17.31 28.71
C TYR A 212 30.89 15.81 28.45
N GLU A 213 29.93 15.04 28.95
CA GLU A 213 29.78 13.64 28.54
C GLU A 213 28.85 13.52 27.33
N TYR A 214 29.22 12.69 26.38
CA TYR A 214 28.49 12.51 25.12
C TYR A 214 27.86 11.12 25.07
N ILE A 215 26.55 11.06 25.29
CA ILE A 215 25.79 9.81 25.42
C ILE A 215 24.79 9.70 24.29
N ALA A 216 24.74 8.54 23.61
CA ALA A 216 23.74 8.22 22.60
C ALA A 216 22.78 7.15 23.12
N VAL A 217 21.48 7.43 23.03
CA VAL A 217 20.41 6.51 23.44
C VAL A 217 19.48 6.25 22.26
N SER A 218 19.24 4.98 21.97
CA SER A 218 18.40 4.53 20.87
C SER A 218 17.30 3.60 21.37
N GLY A 219 16.11 3.72 20.75
CA GLY A 219 14.91 2.99 21.13
C GLY A 219 14.03 3.78 22.10
N VAL A 220 12.72 3.83 21.80
CA VAL A 220 11.77 4.70 22.53
C VAL A 220 11.74 4.41 24.03
N THR A 221 11.82 3.15 24.45
CA THR A 221 11.83 2.77 25.87
C THR A 221 13.05 3.31 26.61
N ASN A 222 14.24 3.17 26.01
CA ASN A 222 15.47 3.68 26.59
C ASN A 222 15.48 5.23 26.62
N VAL A 223 14.94 5.85 25.57
CA VAL A 223 14.78 7.32 25.51
C VAL A 223 13.86 7.81 26.61
N MET A 224 12.74 7.13 26.88
CA MET A 224 11.83 7.48 27.98
C MET A 224 12.54 7.43 29.33
N GLN A 225 13.29 6.36 29.59
CA GLN A 225 14.10 6.22 30.82
C GLN A 225 15.15 7.34 30.97
N ALA A 226 15.83 7.70 29.86
CA ALA A 226 16.79 8.80 29.88
C ALA A 226 16.11 10.16 30.16
N LEU A 227 14.90 10.39 29.65
CA LEU A 227 14.14 11.61 29.87
C LEU A 227 13.59 11.72 31.30
N GLU A 228 13.31 10.61 31.98
CA GLU A 228 12.87 10.57 33.37
C GLU A 228 13.96 11.08 34.34
N SER A 229 15.24 10.88 33.97
CA SER A 229 16.38 11.23 34.82
C SER A 229 17.18 12.45 34.34
N VAL A 230 16.74 13.14 33.30
CA VAL A 230 17.51 14.24 32.67
C VAL A 230 17.79 15.43 33.62
N ASP A 231 16.91 15.65 34.58
CA ASP A 231 17.04 16.70 35.57
C ASP A 231 18.21 16.46 36.55
N ASP A 232 18.60 15.21 36.73
CA ASP A 232 19.69 14.80 37.63
C ASP A 232 21.06 14.80 36.96
N LEU A 233 21.10 15.02 35.63
CA LEU A 233 22.34 15.03 34.84
C LEU A 233 22.96 16.43 34.80
N TYR A 234 24.29 16.45 34.65
CA TYR A 234 25.10 17.68 34.55
C TYR A 234 26.15 17.50 33.46
N ASN A 235 26.31 18.51 32.62
CA ASN A 235 27.28 18.56 31.55
C ASN A 235 27.16 17.33 30.59
N VAL A 236 25.96 17.03 30.14
CA VAL A 236 25.71 15.90 29.24
C VAL A 236 25.09 16.38 27.95
N PHE A 237 25.65 15.91 26.84
CA PHE A 237 25.00 15.97 25.53
C PHE A 237 24.34 14.62 25.25
N LEU A 238 23.03 14.65 25.04
CA LEU A 238 22.21 13.47 24.76
C LEU A 238 21.82 13.41 23.28
N GLU A 239 22.38 12.44 22.57
CA GLU A 239 21.88 12.06 21.24
C GLU A 239 20.75 11.05 21.40
N LEU A 240 19.51 11.50 21.22
CA LEU A 240 18.32 10.65 21.41
C LEU A 240 17.66 10.26 20.09
N ASN A 241 17.47 8.96 19.88
CA ASN A 241 16.86 8.40 18.71
C ASN A 241 15.69 7.46 19.09
N ALA A 242 14.47 7.69 18.57
CA ALA A 242 13.30 6.87 18.88
C ALA A 242 13.38 5.45 18.30
N CYS A 243 14.14 5.26 17.22
CA CYS A 243 14.32 3.95 16.60
C CYS A 243 15.49 3.20 17.22
N ASP A 244 15.35 1.88 17.43
CA ASP A 244 16.49 1.02 17.80
C ASP A 244 17.56 1.09 16.72
N HIS A 245 18.82 1.31 17.13
CA HIS A 245 19.97 1.52 16.23
C HIS A 245 19.86 2.77 15.33
N ALA A 246 19.11 3.79 15.77
CA ALA A 246 18.89 5.06 15.07
C ALA A 246 18.20 4.90 13.69
N CYS A 247 18.42 5.86 12.76
CA CYS A 247 17.64 5.98 11.54
C CYS A 247 17.87 4.85 10.52
N ILE A 248 19.03 4.17 10.56
CA ILE A 248 19.31 3.01 9.66
C ILE A 248 18.31 1.86 9.88
N ASN A 249 17.68 1.79 11.05
CA ASN A 249 16.62 0.83 11.35
C ASN A 249 15.24 1.51 11.44
N GLY A 250 15.08 2.63 10.79
CA GLY A 250 13.82 3.35 10.71
C GLY A 250 12.67 2.49 10.18
N PRO A 251 11.40 2.84 10.49
CA PRO A 251 10.25 2.02 10.15
C PRO A 251 10.04 1.82 8.65
N CYS A 252 10.54 2.75 7.83
CA CYS A 252 10.41 2.73 6.37
C CYS A 252 11.78 2.62 5.66
N ALA A 253 12.81 2.13 6.35
CA ALA A 253 14.07 1.77 5.74
C ALA A 253 13.92 0.46 4.96
N VAL A 254 14.40 0.41 3.72
CA VAL A 254 14.47 -0.82 2.93
C VAL A 254 15.50 -1.75 3.56
N LYS A 255 15.03 -2.87 4.12
CA LYS A 255 15.89 -3.81 4.85
C LYS A 255 16.58 -4.77 3.89
N ARG A 256 17.91 -4.82 3.96
CA ARG A 256 18.75 -5.70 3.14
C ARG A 256 19.38 -6.82 3.97
N ALA A 257 19.91 -7.85 3.28
CA ALA A 257 20.65 -8.93 3.91
C ALA A 257 21.86 -8.39 4.69
N GLY A 258 22.13 -8.94 5.89
CA GLY A 258 23.18 -8.49 6.80
C GLY A 258 22.71 -7.49 7.86
N GLY A 259 21.45 -7.04 7.79
CA GLY A 259 20.80 -6.28 8.86
C GLY A 259 21.51 -4.99 9.26
N VAL A 260 21.34 -4.62 10.54
CA VAL A 260 21.83 -3.35 11.11
C VAL A 260 23.36 -3.22 11.08
N VAL A 261 24.08 -4.33 11.24
CA VAL A 261 25.57 -4.31 11.24
C VAL A 261 26.09 -3.84 9.89
N ARG A 262 25.59 -4.45 8.80
CA ARG A 262 26.00 -4.07 7.45
C ARG A 262 25.57 -2.64 7.08
N ALA A 263 24.38 -2.25 7.52
CA ALA A 263 23.89 -0.88 7.35
C ALA A 263 24.77 0.15 8.04
N ASN A 264 25.24 -0.14 9.26
CA ASN A 264 26.14 0.73 10.01
C ASN A 264 27.50 0.87 9.30
N ILE A 265 28.07 -0.23 8.82
CA ILE A 265 29.33 -0.22 8.06
C ILE A 265 29.20 0.60 6.78
N ALA A 266 28.11 0.41 6.02
CA ALA A 266 27.86 1.14 4.78
C ALA A 266 27.81 2.67 5.01
N VAL A 267 27.10 3.12 6.04
CA VAL A 267 26.99 4.55 6.39
C VAL A 267 28.36 5.10 6.81
N ARG A 268 29.13 4.37 7.62
CA ARG A 268 30.48 4.81 8.04
C ARG A 268 31.44 4.94 6.85
N ASN A 269 31.47 3.94 5.99
CA ASN A 269 32.32 3.98 4.79
C ASN A 269 31.96 5.17 3.90
N TYR A 270 30.65 5.44 3.78
CA TYR A 270 30.18 6.57 2.99
C TYR A 270 30.55 7.92 3.61
N ALA A 271 30.53 8.04 4.94
CA ALA A 271 30.87 9.28 5.62
C ALA A 271 32.34 9.71 5.40
N HIS A 272 33.25 8.73 5.22
CA HIS A 272 34.68 8.95 4.99
C HIS A 272 35.06 8.88 3.50
N LYS A 273 34.08 8.94 2.60
CA LYS A 273 34.35 8.88 1.16
C LYS A 273 34.56 10.29 0.60
N GLY A 274 35.69 10.47 -0.11
CA GLY A 274 36.02 11.70 -0.83
C GLY A 274 37.31 12.37 -0.35
N ASP A 275 37.81 13.29 -1.15
CA ASP A 275 39.01 14.07 -0.87
C ASP A 275 38.62 15.51 -0.46
N GLY A 276 39.06 15.92 0.72
CA GLY A 276 38.74 17.23 1.29
C GLY A 276 37.41 17.26 2.05
N GLU A 277 37.19 18.33 2.81
CA GLU A 277 36.01 18.49 3.65
C GLU A 277 34.92 19.29 2.94
N LEU A 278 33.71 18.72 2.83
CA LEU A 278 32.53 19.45 2.38
C LEU A 278 32.02 20.35 3.52
N LYS A 279 31.86 21.65 3.22
CA LYS A 279 31.29 22.60 4.17
C LYS A 279 29.85 22.95 3.78
N PRO A 280 28.92 23.04 4.75
CA PRO A 280 27.58 23.51 4.47
C PRO A 280 27.58 24.99 4.13
N ASP A 281 26.78 25.42 3.14
CA ASP A 281 26.49 26.84 2.88
C ASP A 281 25.37 27.29 3.82
N SER A 282 25.70 27.42 5.12
CA SER A 282 24.76 27.78 6.19
C SER A 282 24.89 29.24 6.63
N GLU A 283 25.82 30.01 6.05
CA GLU A 283 26.06 31.41 6.44
C GLU A 283 24.78 32.25 6.33
N GLY A 284 24.43 32.99 7.38
CA GLY A 284 23.25 33.86 7.41
C GLY A 284 21.90 33.15 7.40
N ILE A 285 21.84 31.84 7.63
CA ILE A 285 20.60 31.07 7.77
C ILE A 285 20.27 30.95 9.26
N ASP A 286 19.08 31.43 9.64
CA ASP A 286 18.56 31.21 10.99
C ASP A 286 18.04 29.76 11.10
N LEU A 287 18.74 28.96 11.91
CA LEU A 287 18.39 27.57 12.25
C LEU A 287 17.73 27.45 13.63
N SER A 288 17.31 28.57 14.23
CA SER A 288 16.62 28.54 15.50
C SER A 288 15.19 27.99 15.35
N CYS A 289 14.76 27.17 16.29
CA CYS A 289 13.38 26.75 16.45
C CYS A 289 12.95 26.83 17.91
N ASN A 290 11.64 26.87 18.14
CA ASN A 290 11.09 26.88 19.47
C ASN A 290 10.30 25.58 19.71
N HIS A 291 10.53 24.96 20.86
CA HIS A 291 9.77 23.82 21.34
C HIS A 291 8.85 24.23 22.48
N TYR A 292 7.62 23.78 22.44
CA TYR A 292 6.61 24.15 23.43
C TYR A 292 5.98 22.91 24.06
N ALA A 293 5.64 23.02 25.36
CA ALA A 293 4.84 21.99 25.98
C ALA A 293 3.47 21.90 25.31
N LEU A 294 3.17 20.77 24.75
CA LEU A 294 1.86 20.50 24.20
C LEU A 294 0.99 19.92 25.30
N ASN A 295 0.19 20.82 25.88
CA ASN A 295 -0.62 20.50 27.06
C ASN A 295 -1.67 19.42 26.69
N ASN A 296 -1.46 18.19 27.13
CA ASN A 296 -2.48 17.13 27.07
C ASN A 296 -3.71 17.43 27.95
N ALA A 297 -3.63 18.47 28.81
CA ALA A 297 -4.72 18.84 29.71
C ALA A 297 -5.99 19.33 29.01
N ASN A 298 -5.93 19.72 27.74
CA ASN A 298 -7.08 20.15 26.95
C ASN A 298 -7.69 19.04 26.08
N LEU A 299 -7.22 17.82 26.20
CA LEU A 299 -7.74 16.68 25.43
C LEU A 299 -8.90 15.99 26.20
N PHE A 300 -9.70 16.79 26.91
CA PHE A 300 -10.94 16.28 27.50
C PHE A 300 -11.91 15.89 26.36
N VAL A 301 -12.15 14.60 26.26
CA VAL A 301 -13.17 14.07 25.35
C VAL A 301 -14.41 13.77 26.19
N PRO A 302 -15.55 14.38 25.88
CA PRO A 302 -16.78 14.08 26.56
C PRO A 302 -17.16 12.60 26.44
N GLU A 303 -17.70 12.02 27.50
CA GLU A 303 -18.12 10.61 27.54
C GLU A 303 -19.08 10.25 26.39
N ARG A 304 -19.90 11.19 25.97
CA ARG A 304 -20.80 11.04 24.82
C ARG A 304 -20.04 10.76 23.52
N GLU A 305 -18.89 11.41 23.33
CA GLU A 305 -18.07 11.23 22.12
C GLU A 305 -17.29 9.92 22.17
N ILE A 306 -16.77 9.55 23.34
CA ILE A 306 -16.15 8.22 23.54
C ILE A 306 -17.16 7.12 23.19
N LYS A 307 -18.39 7.19 23.73
CA LYS A 307 -19.45 6.23 23.43
C LYS A 307 -19.81 6.21 21.95
N ALA A 308 -19.88 7.37 21.29
CA ALA A 308 -20.15 7.44 19.86
C ALA A 308 -19.07 6.76 19.01
N ILE A 309 -17.80 6.85 19.41
CA ILE A 309 -16.69 6.17 18.72
C ILE A 309 -16.70 4.67 19.01
N LEU A 310 -16.98 4.26 20.24
CA LEU A 310 -17.16 2.85 20.60
C LEU A 310 -18.29 2.22 19.80
N ALA A 311 -19.44 2.89 19.68
CA ALA A 311 -20.58 2.44 18.88
C ALA A 311 -20.22 2.23 17.39
N LYS A 312 -19.34 3.10 16.81
CA LYS A 312 -18.84 2.91 15.44
C LYS A 312 -18.03 1.61 15.25
N THR A 313 -17.53 1.04 16.33
CA THR A 313 -16.78 -0.23 16.33
C THR A 313 -17.60 -1.40 16.88
N GLY A 314 -18.94 -1.28 16.87
CA GLY A 314 -19.85 -2.33 17.33
C GLY A 314 -19.91 -2.50 18.86
N LYS A 315 -19.40 -1.52 19.63
CA LYS A 315 -19.35 -1.59 21.10
C LYS A 315 -20.41 -0.66 21.71
N PHE A 316 -21.56 -1.22 21.99
CA PHE A 316 -22.71 -0.49 22.52
C PHE A 316 -22.84 -0.63 24.04
N ARG A 317 -22.30 -1.70 24.61
CA ARG A 317 -22.35 -2.03 26.05
C ARG A 317 -20.94 -2.23 26.59
N PRO A 318 -20.71 -2.10 27.90
CA PRO A 318 -19.42 -2.39 28.50
C PRO A 318 -18.90 -3.81 28.22
N GLU A 319 -19.81 -4.80 28.11
CA GLU A 319 -19.47 -6.19 27.79
C GLU A 319 -18.88 -6.35 26.38
N ASP A 320 -19.16 -5.43 25.46
CA ASP A 320 -18.61 -5.43 24.09
C ASP A 320 -17.19 -4.88 24.04
N GLU A 321 -16.71 -4.24 25.14
CA GLU A 321 -15.38 -3.66 25.25
C GLU A 321 -14.37 -4.77 25.60
N LEU A 322 -13.88 -5.47 24.56
CA LEU A 322 -13.01 -6.66 24.69
C LEU A 322 -11.64 -6.37 25.34
N ASP A 323 -11.20 -5.13 25.37
CA ASP A 323 -9.90 -4.67 25.88
C ASP A 323 -8.71 -5.58 25.51
N CYS A 324 -8.78 -6.13 24.28
CA CYS A 324 -7.89 -7.18 23.78
C CYS A 324 -6.45 -6.69 23.45
N GLY A 325 -6.17 -5.41 23.56
CA GLY A 325 -4.87 -4.82 23.29
C GLY A 325 -4.38 -4.91 21.82
N ALA A 326 -5.10 -5.59 20.93
CA ALA A 326 -4.68 -5.85 19.56
C ALA A 326 -4.49 -4.58 18.71
N CYS A 327 -5.23 -3.51 19.00
CA CYS A 327 -5.09 -2.19 18.38
C CYS A 327 -3.96 -1.37 19.00
N GLY A 328 -3.43 -1.81 20.15
CA GLY A 328 -2.33 -1.21 20.84
C GLY A 328 -2.64 -0.26 21.97
N TYR A 329 -3.85 -0.15 22.29
CA TYR A 329 -4.32 0.52 23.49
C TYR A 329 -4.74 -0.55 24.49
N ASP A 330 -4.51 -0.29 25.80
CA ASP A 330 -4.83 -1.26 26.84
C ASP A 330 -6.34 -1.45 26.98
N THR A 331 -7.12 -0.37 26.73
CA THR A 331 -8.58 -0.44 26.77
C THR A 331 -9.22 0.11 25.48
N CYS A 332 -10.44 -0.35 25.19
CA CYS A 332 -11.24 0.16 24.08
C CYS A 332 -11.56 1.65 24.25
N ARG A 333 -11.72 2.10 25.50
CA ARG A 333 -11.97 3.50 25.85
C ARG A 333 -10.75 4.39 25.60
N GLN A 334 -9.54 3.93 25.96
CA GLN A 334 -8.30 4.64 25.64
C GLN A 334 -8.13 4.80 24.12
N LYS A 335 -8.46 3.76 23.35
CA LYS A 335 -8.45 3.86 21.90
C LYS A 335 -9.49 4.86 21.40
N ALA A 336 -10.71 4.84 21.93
CA ALA A 336 -11.76 5.77 21.53
C ALA A 336 -11.36 7.23 21.83
N TRP A 337 -10.75 7.48 23.00
CA TRP A 337 -10.15 8.76 23.33
C TRP A 337 -9.06 9.18 22.33
N ALA A 338 -8.18 8.27 21.94
CA ALA A 338 -7.14 8.53 20.96
C ALA A 338 -7.72 8.84 19.56
N VAL A 339 -8.81 8.18 19.18
CA VAL A 339 -9.53 8.45 17.92
C VAL A 339 -10.14 9.86 17.94
N ALA A 340 -10.79 10.26 19.04
CA ALA A 340 -11.37 11.58 19.19
C ALA A 340 -10.32 12.69 19.03
N ASN A 341 -9.11 12.45 19.51
CA ASN A 341 -7.99 13.39 19.42
C ASN A 341 -7.15 13.25 18.13
N GLY A 342 -7.57 12.42 17.18
CA GLY A 342 -6.83 12.23 15.92
C GLY A 342 -5.53 11.42 16.04
N PHE A 343 -5.27 10.76 17.17
CA PHE A 343 -4.07 9.94 17.41
C PHE A 343 -4.25 8.48 16.95
N ALA A 344 -5.47 8.06 16.73
CA ALA A 344 -5.81 6.74 16.27
C ALA A 344 -6.93 6.80 15.23
N ASP A 345 -7.12 5.69 14.52
CA ASP A 345 -8.22 5.52 13.60
C ASP A 345 -9.17 4.42 14.08
N VAL A 346 -10.45 4.56 13.73
CA VAL A 346 -11.49 3.57 14.04
C VAL A 346 -11.11 2.19 13.48
N GLU A 347 -10.55 2.14 12.28
CA GLU A 347 -10.16 0.90 11.60
C GLU A 347 -8.90 0.22 12.19
N MET A 348 -8.25 0.79 13.19
CA MET A 348 -7.19 0.10 13.95
C MET A 348 -7.75 -1.03 14.85
N CYS A 349 -9.06 -1.11 15.06
CA CYS A 349 -9.69 -2.17 15.82
C CYS A 349 -9.74 -3.46 15.00
N LEU A 350 -8.89 -4.46 15.33
CA LEU A 350 -8.85 -5.72 14.58
C LEU A 350 -10.18 -6.49 14.61
N PRO A 351 -10.88 -6.65 15.75
CA PRO A 351 -12.21 -7.27 15.76
C PRO A 351 -13.19 -6.58 14.82
N TYR A 352 -13.25 -5.25 14.84
CA TYR A 352 -14.12 -4.46 13.97
C TYR A 352 -13.79 -4.62 12.49
N VAL A 353 -12.50 -4.56 12.12
CA VAL A 353 -12.08 -4.72 10.73
C VAL A 353 -12.38 -6.13 10.23
N ARG A 354 -12.18 -7.14 11.08
CA ARG A 354 -12.50 -8.52 10.76
C ARG A 354 -14.00 -8.71 10.55
N GLU A 355 -14.81 -8.26 11.48
CA GLU A 355 -16.28 -8.34 11.41
C GLU A 355 -16.80 -7.61 10.17
N ARG A 356 -16.29 -6.41 9.88
CA ARG A 356 -16.65 -5.64 8.68
C ARG A 356 -16.25 -6.37 7.40
N ALA A 357 -15.06 -6.97 7.35
CA ALA A 357 -14.61 -7.73 6.19
C ALA A 357 -15.46 -9.00 5.97
N GLU A 358 -15.78 -9.72 7.05
CA GLU A 358 -16.67 -10.89 7.02
C GLU A 358 -18.09 -10.49 6.59
N SER A 359 -18.64 -9.40 7.13
CA SER A 359 -19.95 -8.88 6.76
C SER A 359 -20.02 -8.44 5.30
N MET A 360 -19.02 -7.66 4.82
CA MET A 360 -18.95 -7.25 3.40
C MET A 360 -18.83 -8.46 2.47
N SER A 361 -18.03 -9.46 2.84
CA SER A 361 -17.86 -10.68 2.05
C SER A 361 -19.18 -11.42 1.93
N ASN A 362 -19.89 -11.56 3.05
CA ASN A 362 -21.21 -12.21 3.10
C ASN A 362 -22.26 -11.42 2.29
N GLU A 363 -22.29 -10.08 2.40
CA GLU A 363 -23.19 -9.26 1.63
C GLU A 363 -22.96 -9.36 0.11
N VAL A 364 -21.70 -9.37 -0.33
CA VAL A 364 -21.34 -9.53 -1.75
C VAL A 364 -21.80 -10.90 -2.26
N ILE A 365 -21.60 -11.97 -1.49
CA ILE A 365 -22.01 -13.32 -1.85
C ILE A 365 -23.54 -13.42 -1.89
N MET A 366 -24.23 -12.94 -0.85
CA MET A 366 -25.68 -13.03 -0.72
C MET A 366 -26.45 -12.21 -1.76
N ASN A 367 -25.91 -11.05 -2.16
CA ASN A 367 -26.52 -10.18 -3.16
C ASN A 367 -26.01 -10.43 -4.59
N SER A 368 -25.17 -11.44 -4.79
CA SER A 368 -24.71 -11.82 -6.13
C SER A 368 -25.89 -12.21 -7.03
N PRO A 369 -25.95 -11.71 -8.29
CA PRO A 369 -26.98 -12.11 -9.26
C PRO A 369 -26.81 -13.57 -9.70
N ASN A 370 -25.66 -14.18 -9.45
CA ASN A 370 -25.38 -15.57 -9.72
C ASN A 370 -25.57 -16.42 -8.45
N GLY A 371 -26.01 -17.67 -8.62
CA GLY A 371 -25.98 -18.66 -7.55
C GLY A 371 -24.53 -18.96 -7.18
N ILE A 372 -24.23 -18.97 -5.89
CA ILE A 372 -22.90 -19.34 -5.36
C ILE A 372 -23.12 -20.40 -4.30
N VAL A 373 -22.37 -21.52 -4.40
CA VAL A 373 -22.29 -22.55 -3.36
C VAL A 373 -20.84 -22.78 -3.00
N VAL A 374 -20.56 -22.86 -1.71
CA VAL A 374 -19.23 -23.15 -1.16
C VAL A 374 -19.25 -24.55 -0.55
N ILE A 375 -18.28 -25.38 -0.91
CA ILE A 375 -18.24 -26.81 -0.61
C ILE A 375 -16.81 -27.16 -0.16
N ASP A 376 -16.68 -28.01 0.85
CA ASP A 376 -15.38 -28.57 1.22
C ASP A 376 -14.96 -29.75 0.33
N TYR A 377 -13.75 -30.25 0.52
CA TYR A 377 -13.24 -31.38 -0.26
C TYR A 377 -13.88 -32.73 0.14
N ASP A 378 -14.63 -32.78 1.27
CA ASP A 378 -15.45 -33.91 1.67
C ASP A 378 -16.88 -33.85 1.10
N LEU A 379 -17.09 -32.90 0.17
CA LEU A 379 -18.37 -32.64 -0.52
C LEU A 379 -19.49 -32.19 0.43
N LYS A 380 -19.19 -31.53 1.55
CA LYS A 380 -20.17 -30.91 2.43
C LYS A 380 -20.39 -29.45 2.03
N ILE A 381 -21.65 -29.06 1.95
CA ILE A 381 -22.05 -27.68 1.65
C ILE A 381 -21.74 -26.81 2.87
N GLN A 382 -20.79 -25.90 2.72
CA GLN A 382 -20.43 -24.94 3.76
C GLN A 382 -21.34 -23.72 3.75
N ASP A 383 -21.63 -23.21 2.55
CA ASP A 383 -22.52 -22.06 2.38
C ASP A 383 -23.15 -22.03 0.98
N ILE A 384 -24.31 -21.37 0.87
CA ILE A 384 -25.01 -21.14 -0.38
C ILE A 384 -25.77 -19.81 -0.32
N ASN A 385 -25.67 -19.01 -1.38
CA ASN A 385 -26.38 -17.74 -1.43
C ASN A 385 -27.86 -17.91 -1.88
N ARG A 386 -28.63 -16.86 -1.70
CA ARG A 386 -30.07 -16.83 -2.05
C ARG A 386 -30.35 -17.25 -3.49
N LYS A 387 -29.55 -16.75 -4.44
CA LYS A 387 -29.74 -17.12 -5.86
C LYS A 387 -29.40 -18.58 -6.15
N GLY A 388 -28.43 -19.16 -5.45
CA GLY A 388 -28.14 -20.59 -5.49
C GLY A 388 -29.34 -21.40 -4.98
N MET A 389 -29.90 -21.04 -3.82
CA MET A 389 -31.08 -21.70 -3.27
C MET A 389 -32.29 -21.60 -4.22
N GLU A 390 -32.58 -20.44 -4.77
CA GLU A 390 -33.66 -20.24 -5.75
C GLU A 390 -33.47 -21.06 -7.03
N LEU A 391 -32.23 -21.17 -7.53
CA LEU A 391 -31.92 -21.89 -8.75
C LEU A 391 -32.10 -23.40 -8.58
N TRP A 392 -31.68 -23.94 -7.43
CA TRP A 392 -31.71 -25.38 -7.16
C TRP A 392 -32.94 -25.83 -6.39
N GLY A 393 -33.78 -24.91 -5.94
CA GLY A 393 -35.04 -25.24 -5.21
C GLY A 393 -34.77 -25.90 -3.86
N ILE A 394 -33.73 -25.41 -3.15
CA ILE A 394 -33.31 -25.84 -1.81
C ILE A 394 -33.35 -24.66 -0.86
N ASP A 395 -33.31 -24.94 0.42
CA ASP A 395 -33.31 -23.96 1.48
C ASP A 395 -32.01 -24.00 2.31
N ASP A 396 -31.93 -23.18 3.33
CA ASP A 396 -30.76 -23.02 4.18
C ASP A 396 -30.41 -24.29 5.00
N SER A 397 -31.35 -25.25 5.09
CA SER A 397 -31.13 -26.52 5.79
C SER A 397 -30.12 -27.43 5.09
N CYS A 398 -29.75 -27.12 3.85
CA CYS A 398 -28.73 -27.87 3.10
C CYS A 398 -27.31 -27.65 3.64
N LYS A 399 -27.07 -26.60 4.42
CA LYS A 399 -25.73 -26.33 5.01
C LYS A 399 -25.31 -27.43 5.98
N GLY A 400 -24.08 -27.88 5.85
CA GLY A 400 -23.51 -28.99 6.60
C GLY A 400 -23.84 -30.38 6.04
N ASN A 401 -24.81 -30.48 5.10
CA ASN A 401 -25.19 -31.74 4.47
C ASN A 401 -24.28 -32.08 3.29
N ASN A 402 -24.36 -33.31 2.83
CA ASN A 402 -23.56 -33.77 1.69
C ASN A 402 -24.14 -33.23 0.39
N LEU A 403 -23.27 -32.74 -0.49
CA LEU A 403 -23.62 -32.23 -1.82
C LEU A 403 -24.43 -33.24 -2.65
N VAL A 404 -24.12 -34.54 -2.50
CA VAL A 404 -24.76 -35.64 -3.27
C VAL A 404 -26.28 -35.66 -3.12
N ASP A 405 -26.80 -35.17 -1.98
CA ASP A 405 -28.23 -35.15 -1.72
C ASP A 405 -28.98 -34.08 -2.54
N TYR A 406 -28.24 -33.14 -3.08
CA TYR A 406 -28.80 -31.96 -3.77
C TYR A 406 -28.29 -31.76 -5.19
N PHE A 407 -27.04 -32.20 -5.48
CA PHE A 407 -26.34 -31.96 -6.73
C PHE A 407 -25.69 -33.22 -7.25
N ASN A 408 -25.52 -33.33 -8.55
CA ASN A 408 -24.66 -34.35 -9.13
C ASN A 408 -23.17 -34.01 -8.81
N PRO A 409 -22.47 -34.85 -8.03
CA PRO A 409 -21.12 -34.52 -7.56
C PRO A 409 -20.02 -34.74 -8.58
N THR A 410 -20.32 -35.35 -9.75
CA THR A 410 -19.33 -35.82 -10.73
C THR A 410 -18.36 -34.71 -11.13
N ASP A 411 -18.85 -33.51 -11.40
CA ASP A 411 -18.02 -32.41 -11.87
C ASP A 411 -17.15 -31.84 -10.76
N PHE A 412 -17.61 -31.89 -9.52
CA PHE A 412 -16.87 -31.46 -8.33
C PHE A 412 -15.75 -32.45 -8.02
N ILE A 413 -16.05 -33.74 -8.09
CA ILE A 413 -15.05 -34.82 -7.90
C ILE A 413 -13.98 -34.74 -8.98
N LEU A 414 -14.38 -34.51 -10.23
CA LEU A 414 -13.45 -34.38 -11.34
C LEU A 414 -12.52 -33.17 -11.14
N ALA A 415 -13.07 -32.03 -10.75
CA ALA A 415 -12.29 -30.82 -10.48
C ALA A 415 -11.25 -31.06 -9.36
N ILE A 416 -11.62 -31.78 -8.28
CA ILE A 416 -10.71 -32.13 -7.18
C ILE A 416 -9.62 -33.08 -7.69
N SER A 417 -9.98 -34.15 -8.40
CA SER A 417 -9.05 -35.18 -8.85
C SER A 417 -8.02 -34.66 -9.85
N GLU A 418 -8.44 -33.79 -10.75
CA GLU A 418 -7.56 -33.17 -11.74
C GLU A 418 -6.84 -31.92 -11.22
N ASN A 419 -7.23 -31.42 -10.04
CA ASN A 419 -6.76 -30.15 -9.46
C ASN A 419 -6.88 -28.97 -10.46
N LYS A 420 -8.00 -28.93 -11.19
CA LYS A 420 -8.29 -27.92 -12.21
C LYS A 420 -9.65 -27.32 -12.02
N ASN A 421 -9.78 -26.04 -12.30
CA ASN A 421 -11.05 -25.33 -12.32
C ASN A 421 -11.89 -25.81 -13.51
N LEU A 422 -13.19 -26.02 -13.29
CA LEU A 422 -14.14 -26.31 -14.36
C LEU A 422 -14.74 -24.99 -14.87
N VAL A 423 -14.74 -24.79 -16.19
CA VAL A 423 -15.22 -23.55 -16.82
C VAL A 423 -16.37 -23.85 -17.78
N ARG A 424 -17.50 -23.14 -17.62
CA ARG A 424 -18.63 -23.10 -18.55
C ARG A 424 -19.29 -24.44 -18.86
N LYS A 425 -19.70 -25.19 -17.84
CA LYS A 425 -20.56 -26.37 -18.06
C LYS A 425 -22.04 -25.99 -17.95
N LYS A 426 -22.84 -26.33 -18.98
CA LYS A 426 -24.30 -26.19 -18.93
C LYS A 426 -24.90 -27.39 -18.17
N VAL A 427 -25.69 -27.13 -17.16
CA VAL A 427 -26.32 -28.14 -16.30
C VAL A 427 -27.82 -27.86 -16.25
N LYS A 428 -28.64 -28.90 -16.40
CA LYS A 428 -30.06 -28.83 -16.13
C LYS A 428 -30.33 -29.20 -14.69
N VAL A 429 -31.11 -28.39 -13.99
CA VAL A 429 -31.51 -28.62 -12.62
C VAL A 429 -32.84 -29.37 -12.63
N ASP A 430 -32.79 -30.66 -12.30
CA ASP A 430 -33.99 -31.52 -12.44
C ASP A 430 -35.14 -31.07 -11.54
N LYS A 431 -34.86 -30.59 -10.35
CA LYS A 431 -35.89 -30.17 -9.37
C LYS A 431 -36.65 -28.91 -9.78
N THR A 432 -36.00 -27.95 -10.41
CA THR A 432 -36.62 -26.67 -10.83
C THR A 432 -36.87 -26.60 -12.33
N GLY A 433 -36.31 -27.51 -13.11
CA GLY A 433 -36.34 -27.51 -14.58
C GLY A 433 -35.51 -26.40 -15.22
N LYS A 434 -34.79 -25.62 -14.42
CA LYS A 434 -33.96 -24.50 -14.88
C LYS A 434 -32.63 -24.97 -15.49
N TYR A 435 -32.04 -24.10 -16.28
CA TYR A 435 -30.71 -24.31 -16.85
C TYR A 435 -29.69 -23.35 -16.23
N ALA A 436 -28.55 -23.88 -15.80
CA ALA A 436 -27.45 -23.10 -15.25
C ALA A 436 -26.17 -23.29 -16.06
N GLU A 437 -25.41 -22.23 -16.20
CA GLU A 437 -24.00 -22.29 -16.61
C GLU A 437 -23.15 -22.28 -15.34
N MET A 438 -22.40 -23.35 -15.09
CA MET A 438 -21.67 -23.59 -13.86
C MET A 438 -20.17 -23.46 -14.07
N HIS A 439 -19.49 -22.77 -13.14
CA HIS A 439 -18.04 -22.67 -13.02
C HIS A 439 -17.64 -23.15 -11.65
N ILE A 440 -16.68 -24.08 -11.55
CA ILE A 440 -16.12 -24.57 -10.30
C ILE A 440 -14.71 -24.03 -10.16
N VAL A 441 -14.43 -23.37 -9.04
CA VAL A 441 -13.12 -22.81 -8.69
C VAL A 441 -12.62 -23.46 -7.40
N LEU A 442 -11.42 -24.00 -7.45
CA LEU A 442 -10.76 -24.64 -6.31
C LEU A 442 -9.93 -23.64 -5.52
N LEU A 443 -10.00 -23.74 -4.20
CA LEU A 443 -9.14 -23.01 -3.26
C LEU A 443 -8.31 -24.00 -2.41
N PRO A 444 -7.21 -24.56 -2.95
CA PRO A 444 -6.47 -25.66 -2.32
C PRO A 444 -5.91 -25.31 -0.94
N LYS A 445 -5.51 -24.03 -0.74
CA LYS A 445 -5.02 -23.53 0.57
C LYS A 445 -6.04 -23.68 1.70
N HIS A 446 -7.32 -23.57 1.38
CA HIS A 446 -8.42 -23.62 2.36
C HIS A 446 -9.16 -24.95 2.33
N LYS A 447 -8.81 -25.86 1.42
CA LYS A 447 -9.50 -27.14 1.18
C LYS A 447 -11.00 -26.96 0.93
N VAL A 448 -11.35 -25.89 0.21
CA VAL A 448 -12.71 -25.59 -0.22
C VAL A 448 -12.74 -25.30 -1.71
N MET A 449 -13.90 -25.44 -2.30
CA MET A 449 -14.20 -25.03 -3.66
C MET A 449 -15.52 -24.25 -3.67
N PHE A 450 -15.74 -23.46 -4.68
CA PHE A 450 -17.03 -22.81 -4.88
C PHE A 450 -17.48 -22.95 -6.32
N ALA A 451 -18.77 -23.14 -6.51
CA ALA A 451 -19.38 -23.12 -7.80
C ALA A 451 -20.19 -21.81 -7.97
N ILE A 452 -19.93 -21.15 -9.10
CA ILE A 452 -20.70 -19.99 -9.54
C ILE A 452 -21.65 -20.47 -10.62
N MET A 453 -22.95 -20.22 -10.45
CA MET A 453 -24.01 -20.72 -11.31
C MET A 453 -24.82 -19.54 -11.86
N LYS A 454 -24.75 -19.35 -13.16
CA LYS A 454 -25.54 -18.34 -13.86
C LYS A 454 -26.82 -18.98 -14.41
N ASP A 455 -27.98 -18.41 -14.08
CA ASP A 455 -29.26 -18.85 -14.68
C ASP A 455 -29.27 -18.45 -16.17
N ILE A 456 -29.37 -19.45 -17.03
CA ILE A 456 -29.43 -19.32 -18.49
C ILE A 456 -30.72 -19.85 -19.06
N THR A 457 -31.74 -20.06 -18.22
CA THR A 457 -33.04 -20.66 -18.61
C THR A 457 -33.71 -19.88 -19.72
N GLU A 458 -33.78 -18.56 -19.60
CA GLU A 458 -34.40 -17.71 -20.62
C GLU A 458 -33.65 -17.82 -21.96
N ARG A 459 -32.31 -17.84 -21.91
CA ARG A 459 -31.47 -17.97 -23.10
C ARG A 459 -31.72 -19.32 -23.79
N VAL A 460 -31.71 -20.41 -23.04
CA VAL A 460 -31.95 -21.76 -23.57
C VAL A 460 -33.34 -21.86 -24.18
N ASN A 461 -34.33 -21.30 -23.51
CA ASN A 461 -35.70 -21.28 -24.02
C ASN A 461 -35.82 -20.42 -25.30
N TYR A 462 -35.12 -19.29 -25.36
CA TYR A 462 -35.08 -18.45 -26.56
C TYR A 462 -34.43 -19.19 -27.74
N ASP A 463 -33.26 -19.80 -27.49
CA ASP A 463 -32.53 -20.59 -28.50
C ASP A 463 -33.38 -21.76 -28.98
N SER A 464 -34.10 -22.43 -28.09
CA SER A 464 -35.04 -23.51 -28.42
C SER A 464 -36.19 -23.03 -29.29
N LYS A 465 -36.82 -21.87 -28.93
CA LYS A 465 -37.85 -21.26 -29.75
C LYS A 465 -37.33 -20.83 -31.12
N LEU A 466 -36.15 -20.23 -31.17
CA LEU A 466 -35.51 -19.84 -32.43
C LEU A 466 -35.28 -21.04 -33.35
N ASN A 467 -34.80 -22.14 -32.75
CA ASN A 467 -34.57 -23.39 -33.51
C ASN A 467 -35.90 -24.00 -33.98
N SER A 468 -36.97 -23.97 -33.18
CA SER A 468 -38.27 -24.43 -33.60
C SER A 468 -38.85 -23.60 -34.77
N VAL A 469 -38.73 -22.27 -34.70
CA VAL A 469 -39.13 -21.36 -35.78
C VAL A 469 -38.29 -21.58 -37.02
N LYS A 470 -36.98 -21.79 -36.90
CA LYS A 470 -36.10 -22.14 -38.02
C LYS A 470 -36.56 -23.45 -38.68
N LEU A 471 -36.84 -24.49 -37.89
CA LEU A 471 -37.34 -25.79 -38.39
C LEU A 471 -38.67 -25.67 -39.11
N GLU A 472 -39.60 -24.94 -38.53
CA GLU A 472 -40.94 -24.69 -39.13
C GLU A 472 -40.81 -23.87 -40.45
N THR A 473 -39.92 -22.87 -40.46
CA THR A 473 -39.63 -22.08 -41.65
C THR A 473 -39.03 -22.96 -42.77
N LEU A 474 -38.08 -23.86 -42.41
CA LEU A 474 -37.48 -24.80 -43.36
C LEU A 474 -38.55 -25.77 -43.90
N GLN A 475 -39.42 -26.32 -43.06
CA GLN A 475 -40.49 -27.18 -43.47
C GLN A 475 -41.46 -26.45 -44.41
N THR A 476 -41.92 -25.25 -44.03
CA THR A 476 -42.81 -24.43 -44.83
C THR A 476 -42.17 -24.07 -46.18
N THR A 477 -40.88 -23.76 -46.20
CA THR A 477 -40.12 -23.47 -47.41
C THR A 477 -40.01 -24.72 -48.32
N ASP A 478 -39.78 -25.90 -47.72
CA ASP A 478 -39.74 -27.17 -48.46
C ASP A 478 -41.10 -27.51 -49.10
N ASP A 479 -42.21 -27.25 -48.35
CA ASP A 479 -43.58 -27.44 -48.85
C ASP A 479 -43.95 -26.46 -49.98
N VAL A 480 -43.54 -25.19 -49.85
CA VAL A 480 -43.70 -24.18 -50.90
C VAL A 480 -42.89 -24.56 -52.14
N ILE A 481 -41.63 -24.99 -51.96
CA ILE A 481 -40.79 -25.44 -53.07
C ILE A 481 -41.43 -26.66 -53.78
N LYS A 482 -41.90 -27.65 -53.01
CA LYS A 482 -42.61 -28.82 -53.57
C LYS A 482 -43.85 -28.43 -54.34
N LYS A 483 -44.63 -27.50 -53.80
CA LYS A 483 -45.85 -26.99 -54.44
C LYS A 483 -45.53 -26.22 -55.73
N GLN A 484 -44.52 -25.33 -55.68
CA GLN A 484 -44.05 -24.59 -56.86
C GLN A 484 -43.48 -25.54 -57.93
N MET A 485 -42.74 -26.57 -57.53
CA MET A 485 -42.23 -27.59 -58.45
C MET A 485 -43.37 -28.39 -59.10
N ARG A 486 -44.43 -28.73 -58.35
CA ARG A 486 -45.63 -29.42 -58.94
C ARG A 486 -46.32 -28.52 -59.94
N VAL A 487 -46.56 -27.27 -59.65
CA VAL A 487 -47.13 -26.29 -60.54
C VAL A 487 -46.23 -26.06 -61.75
N ALA A 488 -44.93 -25.94 -61.56
CA ALA A 488 -43.97 -25.82 -62.67
C ALA A 488 -43.96 -27.07 -63.57
N GLN A 489 -44.07 -28.28 -63.01
CA GLN A 489 -44.23 -29.51 -63.72
C GLN A 489 -45.55 -29.62 -64.54
N GLU A 490 -46.63 -29.15 -63.94
CA GLU A 490 -47.93 -29.06 -64.63
C GLU A 490 -47.90 -28.05 -65.78
N ILE A 491 -47.31 -26.88 -65.56
CA ILE A 491 -47.09 -25.88 -66.64
C ILE A 491 -46.15 -26.38 -67.69
N ALA A 492 -45.05 -27.08 -67.37
CA ALA A 492 -44.11 -27.67 -68.33
C ALA A 492 -44.73 -28.82 -69.09
N SER A 493 -45.59 -29.60 -68.46
CA SER A 493 -46.41 -30.63 -69.14
C SER A 493 -47.37 -30.03 -70.16
N LEU A 494 -47.80 -28.81 -69.99
CA LEU A 494 -48.68 -28.07 -70.85
C LEU A 494 -47.93 -27.29 -71.96
N LEU A 495 -46.69 -26.90 -71.75
CA LEU A 495 -45.91 -26.02 -72.63
C LEU A 495 -44.64 -26.64 -73.21
N GLY A 496 -44.24 -27.86 -72.91
CA GLY A 496 -43.21 -28.64 -73.58
C GLY A 496 -41.75 -28.15 -73.40
N GLU A 497 -41.41 -27.23 -72.55
CA GLU A 497 -40.02 -26.79 -72.42
C GLU A 497 -39.58 -26.30 -71.06
N THR A 498 -38.36 -26.71 -70.59
CA THR A 498 -37.49 -26.15 -69.58
C THR A 498 -37.83 -26.34 -68.08
N THR A 499 -37.69 -27.58 -67.58
CA THR A 499 -37.80 -27.88 -66.12
C THR A 499 -36.43 -28.13 -65.44
N ALA A 500 -35.32 -28.21 -66.11
CA ALA A 500 -34.05 -28.59 -65.52
C ALA A 500 -33.36 -27.45 -64.75
N GLU A 501 -33.38 -26.21 -65.25
CA GLU A 501 -32.70 -25.05 -64.62
C GLU A 501 -33.36 -24.57 -63.36
N THR A 502 -34.70 -24.56 -63.32
CA THR A 502 -35.45 -24.14 -62.10
C THR A 502 -35.27 -25.12 -60.95
N LYS A 503 -35.14 -26.42 -61.24
CA LYS A 503 -34.86 -27.46 -60.26
C LYS A 503 -33.46 -27.30 -59.61
N VAL A 504 -32.46 -26.96 -60.40
CA VAL A 504 -31.09 -26.76 -59.97
C VAL A 504 -30.98 -25.48 -59.06
N ALA A 505 -31.69 -24.40 -59.43
CA ALA A 505 -31.69 -23.16 -58.65
C ALA A 505 -32.37 -23.35 -57.27
N LEU A 506 -33.52 -24.06 -57.22
CA LEU A 506 -34.21 -24.35 -55.97
C LEU A 506 -33.47 -25.34 -55.07
N LEU A 507 -32.75 -26.30 -55.61
CA LEU A 507 -31.87 -27.20 -54.85
C LEU A 507 -30.64 -26.47 -54.30
N LYS A 508 -30.09 -25.48 -55.00
CA LYS A 508 -29.03 -24.60 -54.48
C LYS A 508 -29.53 -23.78 -53.31
N LEU A 509 -30.73 -23.17 -53.39
CA LEU A 509 -31.32 -22.39 -52.31
C LEU A 509 -31.52 -23.25 -51.04
N LYS A 510 -31.99 -24.49 -51.20
CA LYS A 510 -32.12 -25.46 -50.09
C LYS A 510 -30.78 -25.78 -49.45
N LYS A 511 -29.73 -25.90 -50.21
CA LYS A 511 -28.37 -26.23 -49.74
C LYS A 511 -27.74 -25.06 -48.99
N THR A 512 -28.00 -23.83 -49.39
CA THR A 512 -27.54 -22.61 -48.70
C THR A 512 -28.24 -22.43 -47.34
N LEU A 513 -29.54 -22.70 -47.27
CA LEU A 513 -30.32 -22.65 -46.03
C LEU A 513 -29.97 -23.76 -45.02
N SER A 514 -29.37 -24.88 -45.46
CA SER A 514 -28.93 -25.99 -44.60
C SER A 514 -27.44 -25.96 -44.26
N GLN A 515 -26.63 -25.04 -44.82
CA GLN A 515 -25.21 -24.90 -44.52
C GLN A 515 -24.90 -23.98 -43.35
N ASP A 516 -25.84 -23.15 -42.90
CA ASP A 516 -25.70 -22.32 -41.68
C ASP A 516 -25.75 -23.13 -40.37
N GLU A 517 -25.94 -24.46 -40.44
CA GLU A 517 -26.00 -25.35 -39.23
C GLU A 517 -24.65 -26.00 -38.87
N LYS A 518 -23.53 -25.67 -39.54
CA LYS A 518 -22.22 -26.33 -39.27
C LYS A 518 -21.11 -25.41 -38.77
N GLU A 519 -21.40 -24.15 -38.48
CA GLU A 519 -20.43 -23.22 -37.89
C GLU A 519 -21.02 -22.56 -36.62
N ASP A 520 -21.34 -23.34 -35.57
CA ASP A 520 -21.42 -22.88 -34.17
C ASP A 520 -21.00 -24.02 -33.23
#